data_80a9b7b89cd35ceea508d0592e130b4b
#
_entry.id   80a9b7b89cd35ceea508d0592e130b4b
#
_cell.length_a   1.000
_cell.length_b   1.000
_cell.length_c   1.000
_cell.angle_alpha   90.00
_cell.angle_beta   90.00
_cell.angle_gamma   90.00
#
_symmetry.space_group_name_H-M   'P 1'
#
loop_
_entity.id
_entity.type
_entity.pdbx_description
1 polymer ?
#
loop_
_entity_poly.entity_id
_entity_poly.type
_entity_poly.pdbx_seq_one_letter_code
_entity_poly.pdbx_strand_id
1 'polypeptide(L)'
;KRAGQTVAAGETLIESEKLDRDGRAVPGEAAGSAIALVQKQYRCAQSLTVVAEFPTGRLGRSEAVEGLGRRLDLPWLTKPEPDGLWQEKITREPLLLFGFALPAVAVRTLWVEHARQEIRLTKEQAVDLAAWACRRQLWQEHPDAELRTEEKEQRLDGDVLHYVWTVQFEADIA
;
A
#
# COMPACT_ATOMS: atom_id res chain seq x y z
N LYS A 1 -27.50 -19.90 8.97
CA LYS A 1 -26.53 -20.80 9.64
C LYS A 1 -26.48 -20.55 11.13
N ARG A 2 -25.86 -21.47 11.88
CA ARG A 2 -25.67 -21.36 13.35
C ARG A 2 -24.17 -21.30 13.66
N ALA A 3 -23.84 -20.62 14.77
CA ALA A 3 -22.47 -20.56 15.26
C ALA A 3 -21.88 -21.98 15.46
N GLY A 4 -20.62 -22.18 15.08
CA GLY A 4 -19.91 -23.45 15.16
C GLY A 4 -20.07 -24.38 13.93
N GLN A 5 -20.76 -23.94 12.88
CA GLN A 5 -20.87 -24.70 11.63
C GLN A 5 -19.80 -24.28 10.63
N THR A 6 -19.31 -25.25 9.86
CA THR A 6 -18.44 -24.99 8.71
C THR A 6 -19.27 -24.42 7.57
N VAL A 7 -18.72 -23.40 6.90
CA VAL A 7 -19.36 -22.72 5.76
C VAL A 7 -18.42 -22.75 4.56
N ALA A 8 -18.99 -22.82 3.37
CA ALA A 8 -18.26 -22.78 2.11
C ALA A 8 -18.36 -21.39 1.48
N ALA A 9 -17.40 -21.05 0.61
CA ALA A 9 -17.46 -19.79 -0.15
C ALA A 9 -18.74 -19.74 -1.01
N GLY A 10 -19.46 -18.61 -0.93
CA GLY A 10 -20.72 -18.40 -1.64
C GLY A 10 -21.95 -19.00 -0.97
N GLU A 11 -21.82 -19.58 0.22
CA GLU A 11 -22.96 -20.10 0.98
C GLU A 11 -23.70 -18.98 1.70
N THR A 12 -25.04 -18.95 1.60
CA THR A 12 -25.87 -17.94 2.29
C THR A 12 -25.82 -18.14 3.80
N LEU A 13 -25.33 -17.13 4.52
CA LEU A 13 -25.18 -17.17 5.97
C LEU A 13 -26.39 -16.63 6.71
N ILE A 14 -26.94 -15.51 6.20
CA ILE A 14 -28.05 -14.78 6.80
C ILE A 14 -29.12 -14.61 5.74
N GLU A 15 -30.35 -15.03 6.05
CA GLU A 15 -31.52 -14.83 5.21
C GLU A 15 -32.54 -13.97 5.99
N SER A 16 -33.14 -13.03 5.30
CA SER A 16 -34.23 -12.23 5.85
C SER A 16 -35.47 -12.42 4.98
N GLU A 17 -36.57 -12.78 5.63
CA GLU A 17 -37.89 -12.83 5.00
C GLU A 17 -38.79 -11.74 5.62
N LYS A 18 -39.45 -10.98 4.78
CA LYS A 18 -40.50 -10.06 5.17
C LYS A 18 -41.86 -10.62 4.71
N LEU A 19 -42.88 -10.48 5.53
CA LEU A 19 -44.23 -10.79 5.11
C LEU A 19 -44.82 -9.58 4.38
N ASP A 20 -45.31 -9.78 3.16
CA ASP A 20 -46.08 -8.79 2.43
C ASP A 20 -47.48 -8.60 3.06
N ARG A 21 -48.22 -7.58 2.59
CA ARG A 21 -49.59 -7.29 3.09
C ARG A 21 -50.53 -8.46 2.98
N ASP A 22 -50.25 -9.39 2.05
CA ASP A 22 -51.06 -10.60 1.82
C ASP A 22 -50.55 -11.82 2.62
N GLY A 23 -49.57 -11.62 3.54
CA GLY A 23 -48.99 -12.70 4.35
C GLY A 23 -48.03 -13.64 3.59
N ARG A 24 -47.55 -13.24 2.39
CA ARG A 24 -46.59 -14.01 1.63
C ARG A 24 -45.16 -13.64 2.03
N ALA A 25 -44.28 -14.62 2.20
CA ALA A 25 -42.86 -14.39 2.44
C ALA A 25 -42.21 -13.81 1.18
N VAL A 26 -41.60 -12.64 1.30
CA VAL A 26 -40.80 -12.00 0.26
C VAL A 26 -39.38 -11.81 0.77
N PRO A 27 -38.36 -11.97 -0.09
CA PRO A 27 -36.97 -11.71 0.28
C PRO A 27 -36.83 -10.29 0.84
N GLY A 28 -36.23 -10.17 2.02
CA GLY A 28 -35.91 -8.90 2.66
C GLY A 28 -34.42 -8.62 2.61
N GLU A 29 -34.02 -7.39 2.90
CA GLU A 29 -32.63 -7.11 3.14
C GLU A 29 -32.18 -7.78 4.45
N ALA A 30 -31.17 -8.63 4.37
CA ALA A 30 -30.52 -9.22 5.53
C ALA A 30 -29.34 -8.32 5.92
N ALA A 31 -29.26 -7.91 7.18
CA ALA A 31 -28.13 -7.18 7.74
C ALA A 31 -27.59 -7.96 8.95
N GLY A 32 -26.31 -8.16 8.99
CA GLY A 32 -25.64 -8.86 10.10
C GLY A 32 -24.15 -9.01 9.83
N SER A 33 -23.39 -9.35 10.88
CA SER A 33 -21.99 -9.72 10.78
C SER A 33 -21.85 -11.22 11.04
N ALA A 34 -20.94 -11.87 10.33
CA ALA A 34 -20.64 -13.28 10.52
C ALA A 34 -19.14 -13.46 10.71
N ILE A 35 -18.69 -13.56 11.96
CA ILE A 35 -17.28 -13.81 12.26
C ILE A 35 -16.98 -15.32 12.08
N ALA A 36 -16.00 -15.61 11.24
CA ALA A 36 -15.54 -16.97 11.01
C ALA A 36 -14.04 -17.12 11.24
N LEU A 37 -13.65 -18.32 11.66
CA LEU A 37 -12.26 -18.73 11.64
C LEU A 37 -11.90 -19.20 10.22
N VAL A 38 -11.06 -18.43 9.56
CA VAL A 38 -10.62 -18.66 8.17
C VAL A 38 -9.18 -19.17 8.19
N GLN A 39 -8.92 -20.24 7.43
CA GLN A 39 -7.55 -20.70 7.17
C GLN A 39 -7.18 -20.35 5.74
N LYS A 40 -6.05 -19.65 5.56
CA LYS A 40 -5.56 -19.24 4.25
C LYS A 40 -4.05 -19.42 4.14
N GLN A 41 -3.58 -19.69 2.92
CA GLN A 41 -2.18 -19.84 2.61
C GLN A 41 -1.75 -18.73 1.64
N TYR A 42 -0.74 -17.96 2.04
CA TYR A 42 -0.09 -16.95 1.23
C TYR A 42 1.26 -17.45 0.77
N ARG A 43 1.61 -17.18 -0.49
CA ARG A 43 2.87 -17.61 -1.10
C ARG A 43 3.55 -16.40 -1.72
N CYS A 44 4.78 -16.17 -1.31
CA CYS A 44 5.61 -15.08 -1.83
C CYS A 44 6.93 -15.64 -2.29
N ALA A 45 7.43 -15.15 -3.42
CA ALA A 45 8.75 -15.44 -3.93
C ALA A 45 9.59 -14.15 -3.89
N GLN A 46 10.80 -14.23 -3.32
CA GLN A 46 11.71 -13.10 -3.19
C GLN A 46 13.06 -13.46 -3.80
N SER A 47 13.49 -12.67 -4.79
CA SER A 47 14.86 -12.80 -5.30
C SER A 47 15.86 -12.32 -4.25
N LEU A 48 16.99 -13.00 -4.14
CA LEU A 48 18.13 -12.55 -3.32
C LEU A 48 18.87 -11.37 -3.98
N THR A 49 18.76 -11.22 -5.30
CA THR A 49 19.30 -10.08 -6.01
C THR A 49 18.17 -9.13 -6.35
N VAL A 50 18.23 -7.90 -5.83
CA VAL A 50 17.24 -6.85 -6.04
C VAL A 50 17.91 -5.59 -6.54
N VAL A 51 17.22 -4.86 -7.41
CA VAL A 51 17.64 -3.52 -7.84
C VAL A 51 16.95 -2.51 -6.97
N ALA A 52 17.71 -1.72 -6.23
CA ALA A 52 17.17 -0.64 -5.41
C ALA A 52 17.69 0.73 -5.90
N GLU A 53 16.89 1.76 -5.69
CA GLU A 53 17.23 3.13 -6.05
C GLU A 53 17.68 3.87 -4.78
N PHE A 54 18.87 4.45 -4.83
CA PHE A 54 19.48 5.19 -3.72
C PHE A 54 19.74 6.64 -4.13
N PRO A 55 19.53 7.61 -3.24
CA PRO A 55 19.95 8.96 -3.48
C PRO A 55 21.49 9.04 -3.59
N THR A 56 21.99 9.65 -4.67
CA THR A 56 23.42 9.84 -4.88
C THR A 56 24.01 10.99 -4.06
N GLY A 57 23.14 11.81 -3.47
CA GLY A 57 23.52 13.04 -2.78
C GLY A 57 23.59 14.26 -3.70
N ARG A 58 23.46 14.11 -5.02
CA ARG A 58 23.34 15.24 -5.94
C ARG A 58 21.95 15.84 -5.86
N LEU A 59 21.88 17.13 -5.74
CA LEU A 59 20.64 17.90 -5.60
C LEU A 59 20.55 18.95 -6.70
N GLY A 60 19.38 19.01 -7.34
CA GLY A 60 18.99 20.13 -8.17
C GLY A 60 17.94 20.98 -7.43
N ARG A 61 17.99 22.30 -7.60
CA ARG A 61 17.03 23.21 -6.98
C ARG A 61 16.57 24.26 -7.97
N SER A 62 15.27 24.53 -7.98
CA SER A 62 14.74 25.71 -8.65
C SER A 62 13.73 26.42 -7.76
N GLU A 63 13.64 27.73 -7.96
CA GLU A 63 12.66 28.57 -7.31
C GLU A 63 11.95 29.42 -8.38
N ALA A 64 10.65 29.56 -8.24
CA ALA A 64 9.82 30.38 -9.10
C ALA A 64 8.75 31.09 -8.27
N VAL A 65 8.24 32.18 -8.78
CA VAL A 65 7.07 32.86 -8.25
C VAL A 65 5.95 32.74 -9.27
N GLU A 66 4.83 32.19 -8.84
CA GLU A 66 3.60 32.10 -9.65
C GLU A 66 2.54 33.04 -9.09
N GLY A 67 2.00 33.92 -9.94
CA GLY A 67 0.96 34.87 -9.55
C GLY A 67 0.39 35.60 -10.75
N LEU A 68 -0.86 36.05 -10.67
CA LEU A 68 -1.54 36.81 -11.72
C LEU A 68 -1.47 36.13 -13.11
N GLY A 69 -1.53 34.80 -13.14
CA GLY A 69 -1.44 34.01 -14.39
C GLY A 69 -0.04 33.99 -15.04
N ARG A 70 0.97 34.41 -14.34
CA ARG A 70 2.37 34.42 -14.81
C ARG A 70 3.27 33.65 -13.87
N ARG A 71 4.33 33.05 -14.44
CA ARG A 71 5.42 32.41 -13.70
C ARG A 71 6.72 33.14 -13.99
N LEU A 72 7.44 33.48 -12.93
CA LEU A 72 8.76 34.06 -12.97
C LEU A 72 9.75 33.09 -12.35
N ASP A 73 10.60 32.49 -13.16
CA ASP A 73 11.69 31.64 -12.69
C ASP A 73 12.87 32.48 -12.22
N LEU A 74 13.45 32.12 -11.07
CA LEU A 74 14.59 32.84 -10.50
C LEU A 74 15.90 32.29 -11.12
N PRO A 75 16.90 33.16 -11.47
CA PRO A 75 18.00 32.78 -12.33
C PRO A 75 19.12 31.93 -11.69
N TRP A 76 19.13 31.74 -10.37
CA TRP A 76 20.20 30.99 -9.66
C TRP A 76 19.81 29.54 -9.45
N LEU A 77 19.59 28.80 -10.52
CA LEU A 77 19.00 27.47 -10.47
C LEU A 77 19.98 26.42 -10.93
N THR A 78 20.14 25.38 -10.14
CA THR A 78 20.81 24.15 -10.57
C THR A 78 19.74 23.24 -11.16
N LYS A 79 19.60 23.25 -12.50
CA LYS A 79 18.69 22.32 -13.17
C LYS A 79 19.31 20.93 -13.18
N PRO A 80 18.50 19.87 -13.02
CA PRO A 80 18.98 18.51 -13.17
C PRO A 80 19.46 18.25 -14.60
N GLU A 81 20.48 17.42 -14.73
CA GLU A 81 20.91 16.92 -16.03
C GLU A 81 19.83 15.98 -16.60
N PRO A 82 19.55 16.03 -17.93
CA PRO A 82 18.43 15.27 -18.50
C PRO A 82 18.58 13.75 -18.43
N ASP A 83 19.80 13.23 -18.27
CA ASP A 83 20.11 11.80 -18.34
C ASP A 83 20.09 11.09 -16.97
N GLY A 84 19.74 11.78 -15.88
CA GLY A 84 19.70 11.22 -14.52
C GLY A 84 18.33 10.70 -14.11
N LEU A 85 18.31 9.77 -13.15
CA LEU A 85 17.09 9.39 -12.42
C LEU A 85 16.84 10.42 -11.33
N TRP A 86 15.92 11.36 -11.60
CA TRP A 86 15.60 12.43 -10.67
C TRP A 86 14.23 12.26 -10.06
N GLN A 87 14.16 12.32 -8.75
CA GLN A 87 12.89 12.43 -8.03
C GLN A 87 12.61 13.89 -7.72
N GLU A 88 11.45 14.37 -8.13
CA GLU A 88 11.03 15.76 -7.96
C GLU A 88 10.14 15.91 -6.72
N LYS A 89 10.43 16.93 -5.91
CA LYS A 89 9.59 17.37 -4.79
C LYS A 89 9.25 18.83 -4.96
N ILE A 90 7.97 19.12 -5.20
CA ILE A 90 7.48 20.50 -5.35
C ILE A 90 6.83 20.95 -4.05
N THR A 91 7.26 22.11 -3.56
CA THR A 91 6.65 22.78 -2.41
C THR A 91 6.08 24.12 -2.88
N ARG A 92 4.84 24.44 -2.52
CA ARG A 92 4.19 25.70 -2.81
C ARG A 92 3.85 26.40 -1.50
N GLU A 93 4.31 27.63 -1.35
CA GLU A 93 4.10 28.44 -0.15
C GLU A 93 3.52 29.80 -0.55
N PRO A 94 2.51 30.32 0.18
CA PRO A 94 1.99 31.67 -0.09
C PRO A 94 3.11 32.71 0.14
N LEU A 95 3.20 33.66 -0.76
CA LEU A 95 4.15 34.77 -0.63
C LEU A 95 3.58 35.79 0.34
N LEU A 96 4.33 36.09 1.41
CA LEU A 96 3.96 37.06 2.42
C LEU A 96 4.85 38.31 2.29
N LEU A 97 4.23 39.49 2.29
CA LEU A 97 4.93 40.78 2.38
C LEU A 97 4.42 41.54 3.62
N PHE A 98 5.29 41.79 4.57
CA PHE A 98 4.95 42.46 5.85
C PHE A 98 3.75 41.80 6.58
N GLY A 99 3.61 40.47 6.47
CA GLY A 99 2.51 39.69 7.08
C GLY A 99 1.24 39.65 6.25
N PHE A 100 1.15 40.29 5.10
CA PHE A 100 0.02 40.21 4.18
C PHE A 100 0.29 39.17 3.09
N ALA A 101 -0.69 38.29 2.84
CA ALA A 101 -0.61 37.34 1.75
C ALA A 101 -0.75 38.05 0.39
N LEU A 102 0.24 37.91 -0.46
CA LEU A 102 0.18 38.38 -1.84
C LEU A 102 -0.61 37.41 -2.71
N PRO A 103 -1.22 37.85 -3.83
CA PRO A 103 -1.86 36.96 -4.79
C PRO A 103 -0.81 36.21 -5.64
N ALA A 104 0.17 35.61 -4.98
CA ALA A 104 1.30 34.90 -5.56
C ALA A 104 1.80 33.80 -4.61
N VAL A 105 2.36 32.75 -5.18
CA VAL A 105 2.95 31.63 -4.45
C VAL A 105 4.42 31.46 -4.85
N ALA A 106 5.25 31.20 -3.88
CA ALA A 106 6.62 30.75 -4.11
C ALA A 106 6.58 29.23 -4.39
N VAL A 107 7.12 28.83 -5.52
CA VAL A 107 7.26 27.44 -5.93
C VAL A 107 8.72 27.05 -5.81
N ARG A 108 9.00 26.10 -4.92
CA ARG A 108 10.34 25.50 -4.77
C ARG A 108 10.30 24.10 -5.29
N THR A 109 11.18 23.79 -6.22
CA THR A 109 11.36 22.44 -6.73
C THR A 109 12.74 21.94 -6.31
N LEU A 110 12.74 20.80 -5.63
CA LEU A 110 13.95 20.08 -5.26
C LEU A 110 13.99 18.80 -6.07
N TRP A 111 15.09 18.56 -6.79
CA TRP A 111 15.37 17.31 -7.46
C TRP A 111 16.46 16.56 -6.68
N VAL A 112 16.21 15.28 -6.43
CA VAL A 112 17.18 14.38 -5.81
C VAL A 112 17.57 13.34 -6.83
N GLU A 113 18.87 13.26 -7.17
CA GLU A 113 19.35 12.23 -8.08
C GLU A 113 19.38 10.88 -7.39
N HIS A 114 18.93 9.85 -8.10
CA HIS A 114 18.98 8.47 -7.65
C HIS A 114 19.83 7.64 -8.61
N ALA A 115 20.55 6.67 -8.08
CA ALA A 115 21.24 5.65 -8.85
C ALA A 115 20.63 4.29 -8.54
N ARG A 116 20.57 3.44 -9.57
CA ARG A 116 20.18 2.04 -9.42
C ARG A 116 21.39 1.22 -9.04
N GLN A 117 21.27 0.46 -7.99
CA GLN A 117 22.32 -0.46 -7.53
C GLN A 117 21.72 -1.84 -7.30
N GLU A 118 22.41 -2.87 -7.81
CA GLU A 118 22.10 -4.24 -7.45
C GLU A 118 22.60 -4.52 -6.03
N ILE A 119 21.69 -5.03 -5.22
CA ILE A 119 21.98 -5.43 -3.84
C ILE A 119 21.70 -6.92 -3.72
N ARG A 120 22.62 -7.62 -3.11
CA ARG A 120 22.41 -9.00 -2.72
C ARG A 120 21.91 -9.04 -1.28
N LEU A 121 20.68 -9.49 -1.11
CA LEU A 121 20.06 -9.70 0.18
C LEU A 121 20.66 -10.92 0.87
N THR A 122 20.75 -10.88 2.18
CA THR A 122 20.96 -12.10 2.96
C THR A 122 19.67 -12.95 2.94
N LYS A 123 19.78 -14.23 3.25
CA LYS A 123 18.60 -15.10 3.35
C LYS A 123 17.60 -14.56 4.36
N GLU A 124 18.06 -14.04 5.49
CA GLU A 124 17.21 -13.47 6.53
C GLU A 124 16.45 -12.24 6.04
N GLN A 125 17.12 -11.31 5.37
CA GLN A 125 16.47 -10.14 4.76
C GLN A 125 15.44 -10.53 3.72
N ALA A 126 15.72 -11.55 2.90
CA ALA A 126 14.76 -12.05 1.92
C ALA A 126 13.53 -12.69 2.58
N VAL A 127 13.72 -13.42 3.68
CA VAL A 127 12.60 -13.98 4.50
C VAL A 127 11.74 -12.87 5.07
N ASP A 128 12.35 -11.83 5.64
CA ASP A 128 11.62 -10.70 6.22
C ASP A 128 10.78 -9.96 5.16
N LEU A 129 11.36 -9.71 3.98
CA LEU A 129 10.65 -9.07 2.87
C LEU A 129 9.49 -9.94 2.36
N ALA A 130 9.70 -11.25 2.19
CA ALA A 130 8.65 -12.18 1.76
C ALA A 130 7.54 -12.28 2.82
N ALA A 131 7.89 -12.36 4.09
CA ALA A 131 6.94 -12.38 5.21
C ALA A 131 6.11 -11.09 5.25
N TRP A 132 6.77 -9.94 5.07
CA TRP A 132 6.07 -8.64 5.00
C TRP A 132 5.11 -8.58 3.81
N ALA A 133 5.53 -9.06 2.63
CA ALA A 133 4.67 -9.11 1.45
C ALA A 133 3.43 -9.98 1.67
N CYS A 134 3.58 -11.16 2.27
CA CYS A 134 2.47 -12.04 2.62
C CYS A 134 1.50 -11.40 3.63
N ARG A 135 2.04 -10.76 4.69
CA ARG A 135 1.23 -10.03 5.67
C ARG A 135 0.45 -8.87 5.05
N ARG A 136 1.10 -8.13 4.15
CA ARG A 136 0.45 -7.04 3.42
C ARG A 136 -0.74 -7.53 2.60
N GLN A 137 -0.64 -8.70 1.96
CA GLN A 137 -1.74 -9.33 1.22
C GLN A 137 -2.91 -9.66 2.15
N LEU A 138 -2.64 -10.28 3.31
CA LEU A 138 -3.68 -10.57 4.29
C LEU A 138 -4.44 -9.31 4.69
N TRP A 139 -3.73 -8.24 5.08
CA TRP A 139 -4.38 -7.00 5.55
C TRP A 139 -5.06 -6.19 4.45
N GLN A 140 -4.67 -6.38 3.19
CA GLN A 140 -5.39 -5.80 2.05
C GLN A 140 -6.72 -6.52 1.80
N GLU A 141 -6.76 -7.83 2.02
CA GLU A 141 -7.96 -8.64 1.83
C GLU A 141 -8.88 -8.63 3.07
N HIS A 142 -8.28 -8.63 4.25
CA HIS A 142 -8.96 -8.69 5.54
C HIS A 142 -8.33 -7.68 6.52
N PRO A 143 -8.70 -6.39 6.46
CA PRO A 143 -8.11 -5.34 7.30
C PRO A 143 -8.28 -5.60 8.79
N ASP A 144 -9.41 -6.20 9.17
CA ASP A 144 -9.79 -6.47 10.57
C ASP A 144 -9.45 -7.89 11.01
N ALA A 145 -8.58 -8.61 10.27
CA ALA A 145 -8.21 -9.98 10.60
C ALA A 145 -7.47 -10.07 11.94
N GLU A 146 -8.00 -10.87 12.85
CA GLU A 146 -7.33 -11.23 14.09
C GLU A 146 -6.62 -12.58 13.95
N LEU A 147 -5.29 -12.56 13.99
CA LEU A 147 -4.47 -13.75 13.84
C LEU A 147 -4.60 -14.66 15.07
N ARG A 148 -4.82 -15.96 14.82
CA ARG A 148 -4.92 -17.00 15.87
C ARG A 148 -3.71 -17.93 15.85
N THR A 149 -3.38 -18.49 14.70
CA THR A 149 -2.22 -19.37 14.54
C THR A 149 -1.51 -19.07 13.22
N GLU A 150 -0.22 -19.29 13.18
CA GLU A 150 0.60 -19.14 11.98
C GLU A 150 1.62 -20.26 11.84
N GLU A 151 1.80 -20.76 10.61
CA GLU A 151 2.86 -21.68 10.22
C GLU A 151 3.64 -21.08 9.07
N LYS A 152 4.96 -21.24 9.09
CA LYS A 152 5.88 -20.66 8.12
C LYS A 152 6.77 -21.73 7.52
N GLU A 153 6.78 -21.80 6.20
CA GLU A 153 7.69 -22.64 5.45
C GLU A 153 8.54 -21.79 4.53
N GLN A 154 9.82 -22.15 4.40
CA GLN A 154 10.74 -21.42 3.54
C GLN A 154 11.64 -22.41 2.77
N ARG A 155 11.76 -22.18 1.48
CA ARG A 155 12.62 -22.95 0.60
C ARG A 155 13.42 -22.02 -0.29
N LEU A 156 14.74 -22.23 -0.34
CA LEU A 156 15.62 -21.52 -1.26
C LEU A 156 15.83 -22.40 -2.49
N ASP A 157 15.56 -21.82 -3.67
CA ASP A 157 15.80 -22.46 -4.96
C ASP A 157 16.66 -21.52 -5.82
N GLY A 158 17.94 -21.84 -5.92
CA GLY A 158 18.94 -20.97 -6.53
C GLY A 158 19.02 -19.61 -5.84
N ASP A 159 18.67 -18.55 -6.56
CA ASP A 159 18.66 -17.16 -6.08
C ASP A 159 17.28 -16.66 -5.70
N VAL A 160 16.28 -17.55 -5.59
CA VAL A 160 14.91 -17.22 -5.24
C VAL A 160 14.49 -17.93 -3.96
N LEU A 161 14.05 -17.15 -2.99
CA LEU A 161 13.44 -17.63 -1.76
C LEU A 161 11.92 -17.77 -1.97
N HIS A 162 11.40 -18.97 -1.81
CA HIS A 162 9.96 -19.26 -1.74
C HIS A 162 9.54 -19.28 -0.27
N TYR A 163 8.59 -18.46 0.07
CA TYR A 163 8.03 -18.34 1.40
C TYR A 163 6.54 -18.66 1.36
N VAL A 164 6.12 -19.57 2.22
CA VAL A 164 4.72 -19.99 2.37
C VAL A 164 4.30 -19.71 3.79
N TRP A 165 3.22 -18.95 3.93
CA TRP A 165 2.65 -18.59 5.22
C TRP A 165 1.20 -19.10 5.30
N THR A 166 0.97 -20.09 6.13
CA THR A 166 -0.36 -20.60 6.45
C THR A 166 -0.83 -19.95 7.72
N VAL A 167 -1.95 -19.29 7.68
CA VAL A 167 -2.49 -18.49 8.79
C VAL A 167 -3.94 -18.84 9.04
N GLN A 168 -4.31 -18.93 10.32
CA GLN A 168 -5.69 -18.95 10.77
C GLN A 168 -6.01 -17.63 11.44
N PHE A 169 -7.10 -17.01 11.05
CA PHE A 169 -7.54 -15.72 11.55
C PHE A 169 -9.05 -15.64 11.63
N GLU A 170 -9.56 -14.79 12.51
CA GLU A 170 -10.96 -14.42 12.56
C GLU A 170 -11.19 -13.19 11.70
N ALA A 171 -12.22 -13.24 10.86
CA ALA A 171 -12.65 -12.13 10.04
C ALA A 171 -14.17 -12.12 9.86
N ASP A 172 -14.74 -10.95 9.63
CA ASP A 172 -16.12 -10.86 9.17
C ASP A 172 -16.19 -11.29 7.72
N ILE A 173 -17.08 -12.26 7.43
CA ILE A 173 -17.26 -12.87 6.13
C ILE A 173 -18.66 -12.61 5.54
N ALA A 174 -19.48 -11.71 6.19
CA ALA A 174 -20.83 -11.36 5.74
C ALA A 174 -20.82 -10.29 4.64
#